data_0b8d281b6b7ce63e4370295413a9860f
#
_entry.id   0b8d281b6b7ce63e4370295413a9860f
#
_cell.length_a   1.000
_cell.length_b   1.000
_cell.length_c   1.000
_cell.angle_alpha   90.00
_cell.angle_beta   90.00
_cell.angle_gamma   90.00
#
_symmetry.space_group_name_H-M   'P 1'
#
loop_
_entity.id
_entity.type
_entity.pdbx_description
1 polymer ?
#
loop_
_entity_poly.entity_id
_entity_poly.type
_entity_poly.pdbx_seq_one_letter_code
_entity_poly.pdbx_strand_id
1 'polypeptide(L)'
;MTAAATSVKDQNHPDFKPEEKRVIFASSLGTLFEWYDFYLYATLAPFFAALFFPKGNETAALLSAFATYAAGFLVRPFGALVFGRIGDLVGRKYTFLITIIVMGGATFAVGLLPTYEAIGWGAPILLVSLRLLQGLALGGEYGGAATYVAEHAPNHRRGYDTSWIQTTATLGFFMALLVIGICRVQMDAKVFADWGWRIPFWFSVILLAFSVYIRLKLEESPVFTKMKSEGKGSKAPLTDSFLRYPNNKFVLLALLGATAGQGVVWYTGQFYALFFLIITLKLEFVTAYMLIGASLLIGTPFFIFFGWLSDKIGRLKIILAGCLIAALTYFPLFQALTHYVNPALEQYQQTTKISVAATDCSFHIFVGPWSKFTDCDRTKDYLTKQGLSFSSVPEIPGKTVVTKVGDVEIEGWDEKKLSETLKTSGYPGPADKTKVNYGMTLLILVIMLLYVTMVYGPIAAFLVELFPTRIRYTSMSLPYHIGNGWFGGMLPLTATAMVAATGDIYYGLWYPIVVAVMTVVIGILFLRETKDRDIHQN
;
A
#
# COMPACT_ATOMS: atom_id res chain seq x y z
N MET A 1 0.02 -65.35 4.91
CA MET A 1 0.90 -64.31 5.48
C MET A 1 0.29 -62.97 5.18
N THR A 2 -0.43 -62.43 6.14
CA THR A 2 -1.18 -61.20 6.09
C THR A 2 -0.25 -60.03 6.42
N ALA A 3 0.00 -59.16 5.47
CA ALA A 3 0.72 -57.92 5.70
C ALA A 3 -0.20 -56.93 6.42
N ALA A 4 0.15 -56.56 7.63
CA ALA A 4 -0.53 -55.59 8.41
C ALA A 4 -0.34 -54.18 7.78
N ALA A 5 -1.42 -53.59 7.32
CA ALA A 5 -1.49 -52.20 6.95
C ALA A 5 -1.37 -51.37 8.23
N THR A 6 -0.19 -50.78 8.45
CA THR A 6 0.01 -49.76 9.47
C THR A 6 -0.77 -48.49 9.06
N SER A 7 -1.89 -48.26 9.71
CA SER A 7 -2.65 -47.05 9.61
C SER A 7 -1.77 -45.87 10.06
N VAL A 8 -1.48 -44.96 9.13
CA VAL A 8 -0.93 -43.66 9.45
C VAL A 8 -2.00 -42.93 10.29
N LYS A 9 -1.79 -42.91 11.59
CA LYS A 9 -2.60 -42.11 12.51
C LYS A 9 -2.48 -40.64 12.07
N ASP A 10 -3.62 -40.13 11.65
CA ASP A 10 -3.90 -38.72 11.44
C ASP A 10 -3.46 -37.91 12.68
N GLN A 11 -2.32 -37.25 12.58
CA GLN A 11 -1.84 -36.36 13.64
C GLN A 11 -2.54 -35.01 13.50
N ASN A 12 -3.82 -34.97 13.84
CA ASN A 12 -4.54 -33.75 14.17
C ASN A 12 -4.00 -33.19 15.49
N HIS A 13 -2.91 -32.44 15.42
CA HIS A 13 -2.49 -31.59 16.55
C HIS A 13 -3.02 -30.17 16.31
N PRO A 14 -4.04 -29.73 17.06
CA PRO A 14 -4.52 -28.35 16.99
C PRO A 14 -3.56 -27.33 17.64
N ASP A 15 -2.56 -27.79 18.37
CA ASP A 15 -1.68 -26.91 19.14
C ASP A 15 -0.36 -26.61 18.41
N PHE A 16 -0.05 -25.31 18.31
CA PHE A 16 1.26 -24.83 17.89
C PHE A 16 2.37 -25.42 18.78
N LYS A 17 3.43 -25.92 18.17
CA LYS A 17 4.64 -26.20 18.93
C LYS A 17 5.17 -24.87 19.50
N PRO A 18 5.78 -24.86 20.70
CA PRO A 18 6.31 -23.63 21.31
C PRO A 18 7.26 -22.86 20.40
N GLU A 19 8.03 -23.55 19.58
CA GLU A 19 8.94 -22.97 18.58
C GLU A 19 8.21 -22.24 17.46
N GLU A 20 7.13 -22.83 16.92
CA GLU A 20 6.31 -22.22 15.87
C GLU A 20 5.68 -20.91 16.36
N LYS A 21 5.10 -20.90 17.57
CA LYS A 21 4.56 -19.69 18.20
C LYS A 21 5.60 -18.59 18.34
N ARG A 22 6.80 -18.95 18.76
CA ARG A 22 7.91 -18.01 18.94
C ARG A 22 8.36 -17.41 17.61
N VAL A 23 8.45 -18.24 16.55
CA VAL A 23 8.82 -17.82 15.20
C VAL A 23 7.79 -16.87 14.62
N ILE A 24 6.50 -17.21 14.66
CA ILE A 24 5.40 -16.37 14.17
C ILE A 24 5.38 -15.04 14.92
N PHE A 25 5.45 -15.06 16.25
CA PHE A 25 5.44 -13.85 17.08
C PHE A 25 6.63 -12.93 16.76
N ALA A 26 7.84 -13.47 16.71
CA ALA A 26 9.04 -12.70 16.47
C ALA A 26 9.08 -12.09 15.06
N SER A 27 8.67 -12.87 14.04
CA SER A 27 8.56 -12.38 12.67
C SER A 27 7.46 -11.32 12.53
N SER A 28 6.30 -11.58 13.11
CA SER A 28 5.17 -10.63 13.08
C SER A 28 5.51 -9.32 13.78
N LEU A 29 6.19 -9.37 14.94
CA LEU A 29 6.55 -8.17 15.67
C LEU A 29 7.52 -7.27 14.89
N GLY A 30 8.48 -7.85 14.18
CA GLY A 30 9.36 -7.08 13.30
C GLY A 30 8.62 -6.39 12.18
N THR A 31 7.77 -7.13 11.47
CA THR A 31 6.94 -6.58 10.38
C THR A 31 5.94 -5.52 10.89
N LEU A 32 5.47 -5.64 12.14
CA LEU A 32 4.63 -4.61 12.77
C LEU A 32 5.39 -3.27 12.88
N PHE A 33 6.65 -3.30 13.28
CA PHE A 33 7.47 -2.09 13.39
C PHE A 33 7.76 -1.45 12.04
N GLU A 34 7.89 -2.25 10.97
CA GLU A 34 8.01 -1.73 9.61
C GLU A 34 6.74 -0.99 9.17
N TRP A 35 5.57 -1.57 9.43
CA TRP A 35 4.31 -0.92 9.12
C TRP A 35 4.11 0.35 9.97
N TYR A 36 4.54 0.35 11.22
CA TYR A 36 4.58 1.55 12.04
C TYR A 36 5.39 2.67 11.36
N ASP A 37 6.63 2.39 10.98
CA ASP A 37 7.53 3.34 10.33
C ASP A 37 6.95 3.86 9.00
N PHE A 38 6.33 2.97 8.24
CA PHE A 38 5.66 3.30 6.99
C PHE A 38 4.48 4.26 7.19
N TYR A 39 3.62 3.98 8.16
CA TYR A 39 2.45 4.80 8.45
C TYR A 39 2.79 6.13 9.10
N LEU A 40 3.88 6.23 9.85
CA LEU A 40 4.36 7.50 10.37
C LEU A 40 4.53 8.53 9.27
N TYR A 41 5.25 8.16 8.22
CA TYR A 41 5.47 9.08 7.11
C TYR A 41 4.16 9.44 6.39
N ALA A 42 3.34 8.45 6.08
CA ALA A 42 2.06 8.67 5.39
C ALA A 42 1.15 9.62 6.18
N THR A 43 1.07 9.43 7.50
CA THR A 43 0.22 10.25 8.38
C THR A 43 0.77 11.67 8.57
N LEU A 44 2.10 11.83 8.60
CA LEU A 44 2.77 13.11 8.82
C LEU A 44 3.15 13.83 7.52
N ALA A 45 2.84 13.28 6.35
CA ALA A 45 3.16 13.88 5.05
C ALA A 45 2.71 15.36 4.89
N PRO A 46 1.53 15.80 5.35
CA PRO A 46 1.15 17.21 5.30
C PRO A 46 2.09 18.12 6.11
N PHE A 47 2.61 17.65 7.25
CA PHE A 47 3.61 18.39 8.03
C PHE A 47 4.94 18.47 7.30
N PHE A 48 5.35 17.41 6.61
CA PHE A 48 6.59 17.38 5.83
C PHE A 48 6.55 18.34 4.65
N ALA A 49 5.39 18.54 4.02
CA ALA A 49 5.22 19.54 2.98
C ALA A 49 5.62 20.94 3.47
N ALA A 50 5.17 21.32 4.66
CA ALA A 50 5.46 22.63 5.24
C ALA A 50 6.90 22.77 5.79
N LEU A 51 7.50 21.67 6.26
CA LEU A 51 8.78 21.69 6.97
C LEU A 51 9.99 21.45 6.07
N PHE A 52 9.85 20.65 5.04
CA PHE A 52 11.00 20.19 4.23
C PHE A 52 11.01 20.74 2.81
N PHE A 53 10.00 21.47 2.37
CA PHE A 53 9.92 22.00 1.01
C PHE A 53 9.80 23.53 1.00
N PRO A 54 10.16 24.19 -0.12
CA PRO A 54 10.13 25.65 -0.21
C PRO A 54 8.73 26.22 0.02
N LYS A 55 8.64 27.31 0.77
CA LYS A 55 7.41 28.10 0.90
C LYS A 55 7.14 28.87 -0.39
N GLY A 56 5.88 28.99 -0.78
CA GLY A 56 5.47 29.79 -1.96
C GLY A 56 4.55 29.06 -2.93
N ASN A 57 4.47 27.71 -2.84
CA ASN A 57 3.48 26.93 -3.56
C ASN A 57 3.12 25.69 -2.73
N GLU A 58 2.05 25.79 -1.94
CA GLU A 58 1.60 24.72 -1.03
C GLU A 58 1.26 23.43 -1.77
N THR A 59 0.69 23.55 -2.97
CA THR A 59 0.37 22.39 -3.82
C THR A 59 1.65 21.67 -4.27
N ALA A 60 2.66 22.42 -4.73
CA ALA A 60 3.93 21.83 -5.15
C ALA A 60 4.65 21.17 -3.96
N ALA A 61 4.61 21.78 -2.77
CA ALA A 61 5.17 21.20 -1.56
C ALA A 61 4.48 19.89 -1.17
N LEU A 62 3.15 19.84 -1.22
CA LEU A 62 2.37 18.64 -0.92
C LEU A 62 2.64 17.52 -1.93
N LEU A 63 2.66 17.84 -3.22
CA LEU A 63 3.00 16.87 -4.28
C LEU A 63 4.43 16.36 -4.15
N SER A 64 5.37 17.21 -3.73
CA SER A 64 6.76 16.80 -3.46
C SER A 64 6.86 15.86 -2.26
N ALA A 65 6.04 16.07 -1.22
CA ALA A 65 5.93 15.15 -0.10
C ALA A 65 5.36 13.79 -0.53
N PHE A 66 4.34 13.77 -1.38
CA PHE A 66 3.81 12.53 -1.97
C PHE A 66 4.79 11.87 -2.94
N ALA A 67 5.52 12.63 -3.75
CA ALA A 67 6.57 12.10 -4.62
C ALA A 67 7.70 11.45 -3.79
N THR A 68 8.06 12.05 -2.66
CA THR A 68 9.02 11.48 -1.71
C THR A 68 8.51 10.18 -1.11
N TYR A 69 7.21 10.09 -0.80
CA TYR A 69 6.57 8.85 -0.39
C TYR A 69 6.64 7.78 -1.50
N ALA A 70 6.29 8.15 -2.73
CA ALA A 70 6.33 7.27 -3.89
C ALA A 70 7.75 6.78 -4.22
N ALA A 71 8.79 7.61 -4.00
CA ALA A 71 10.18 7.24 -4.22
C ALA A 71 10.59 6.02 -3.37
N GLY A 72 10.09 5.90 -2.14
CA GLY A 72 10.30 4.72 -1.30
C GLY A 72 9.74 3.43 -1.93
N PHE A 73 8.63 3.50 -2.66
CA PHE A 73 8.07 2.34 -3.38
C PHE A 73 8.84 2.00 -4.65
N LEU A 74 9.33 3.01 -5.36
CA LEU A 74 10.04 2.83 -6.62
C LEU A 74 11.31 1.98 -6.45
N VAL A 75 12.01 2.12 -5.33
CA VAL A 75 13.27 1.40 -5.07
C VAL A 75 13.10 0.03 -4.42
N ARG A 76 11.91 -0.34 -3.92
CA ARG A 76 11.66 -1.65 -3.28
C ARG A 76 12.06 -2.86 -4.15
N PRO A 77 11.78 -2.91 -5.45
CA PRO A 77 12.23 -4.03 -6.29
C PRO A 77 13.74 -4.19 -6.32
N PHE A 78 14.51 -3.08 -6.29
CA PHE A 78 15.97 -3.14 -6.22
C PHE A 78 16.44 -3.70 -4.87
N GLY A 79 15.80 -3.30 -3.77
CA GLY A 79 16.00 -3.89 -2.45
C GLY A 79 15.71 -5.38 -2.44
N ALA A 80 14.62 -5.81 -3.08
CA ALA A 80 14.27 -7.22 -3.23
C ALA A 80 15.37 -8.02 -3.96
N LEU A 81 15.98 -7.46 -4.99
CA LEU A 81 17.11 -8.10 -5.70
C LEU A 81 18.33 -8.24 -4.80
N VAL A 82 18.72 -7.19 -4.09
CA VAL A 82 19.89 -7.18 -3.22
C VAL A 82 19.70 -8.11 -2.03
N PHE A 83 18.66 -7.89 -1.25
CA PHE A 83 18.42 -8.65 -0.02
C PHE A 83 17.91 -10.06 -0.29
N GLY A 84 17.15 -10.28 -1.37
CA GLY A 84 16.77 -11.62 -1.82
C GLY A 84 17.99 -12.48 -2.10
N ARG A 85 18.96 -11.95 -2.85
CA ARG A 85 20.23 -12.65 -3.13
C ARG A 85 21.01 -12.95 -1.84
N ILE A 86 21.12 -11.98 -0.93
CA ILE A 86 21.82 -12.19 0.34
C ILE A 86 21.11 -13.27 1.15
N GLY A 87 19.77 -13.27 1.20
CA GLY A 87 18.98 -14.26 1.92
C GLY A 87 19.10 -15.69 1.38
N ASP A 88 19.27 -15.85 0.07
CA ASP A 88 19.49 -17.19 -0.55
C ASP A 88 20.95 -17.65 -0.44
N LEU A 89 21.93 -16.75 -0.34
CA LEU A 89 23.36 -17.10 -0.23
C LEU A 89 23.83 -17.25 1.22
N VAL A 90 23.46 -16.29 2.07
CA VAL A 90 23.99 -16.17 3.44
C VAL A 90 23.05 -16.81 4.47
N GLY A 91 21.75 -16.48 4.39
CA GLY A 91 20.71 -16.98 5.28
C GLY A 91 19.56 -16.01 5.47
N ARG A 92 18.40 -16.54 5.85
CA ARG A 92 17.15 -15.77 6.03
C ARG A 92 17.27 -14.87 7.26
N LYS A 93 17.73 -15.41 8.38
CA LYS A 93 17.90 -14.69 9.65
C LYS A 93 18.80 -13.48 9.50
N TYR A 94 19.95 -13.63 8.84
CA TYR A 94 20.96 -12.57 8.74
C TYR A 94 20.45 -11.41 7.89
N THR A 95 19.85 -11.71 6.77
CA THR A 95 19.27 -10.72 5.86
C THR A 95 18.16 -9.94 6.56
N PHE A 96 17.27 -10.66 7.24
CA PHE A 96 16.18 -10.12 8.00
C PHE A 96 16.63 -9.19 9.15
N LEU A 97 17.81 -9.45 9.74
CA LEU A 97 18.40 -8.58 10.76
C LEU A 97 18.96 -7.29 10.15
N ILE A 98 19.67 -7.39 9.03
CA ILE A 98 20.24 -6.21 8.35
C ILE A 98 19.15 -5.25 7.88
N THR A 99 18.10 -5.78 7.27
CA THR A 99 17.01 -4.95 6.71
C THR A 99 16.34 -4.13 7.80
N ILE A 100 16.05 -4.70 8.97
CA ILE A 100 15.40 -3.95 10.05
C ILE A 100 16.32 -2.90 10.68
N ILE A 101 17.62 -3.16 10.78
CA ILE A 101 18.59 -2.17 11.30
C ILE A 101 18.64 -0.97 10.35
N VAL A 102 18.69 -1.21 9.05
CA VAL A 102 18.72 -0.15 8.04
C VAL A 102 17.41 0.63 8.04
N MET A 103 16.26 -0.08 8.09
CA MET A 103 14.92 0.53 8.11
C MET A 103 14.73 1.41 9.35
N GLY A 104 14.88 0.83 10.54
CA GLY A 104 14.65 1.54 11.80
C GLY A 104 15.66 2.66 12.04
N GLY A 105 16.92 2.46 11.64
CA GLY A 105 17.96 3.50 11.69
C GLY A 105 17.64 4.68 10.76
N ALA A 106 17.17 4.42 9.55
CA ALA A 106 16.76 5.47 8.63
C ALA A 106 15.51 6.21 9.13
N THR A 107 14.54 5.48 9.72
CA THR A 107 13.34 6.09 10.32
C THR A 107 13.70 7.01 11.48
N PHE A 108 14.54 6.56 12.39
CA PHE A 108 15.04 7.40 13.48
C PHE A 108 15.75 8.65 12.96
N ALA A 109 16.58 8.51 11.92
CA ALA A 109 17.31 9.62 11.31
C ALA A 109 16.38 10.67 10.70
N VAL A 110 15.19 10.31 10.19
CA VAL A 110 14.16 11.28 9.75
C VAL A 110 13.79 12.24 10.89
N GLY A 111 13.64 11.72 12.12
CA GLY A 111 13.35 12.53 13.31
C GLY A 111 14.46 13.51 13.71
N LEU A 112 15.69 13.32 13.22
CA LEU A 112 16.84 14.20 13.46
C LEU A 112 17.05 15.25 12.37
N LEU A 113 16.32 15.15 11.24
CA LEU A 113 16.54 16.05 10.11
C LEU A 113 16.27 17.52 10.46
N PRO A 114 17.16 18.44 10.05
CA PRO A 114 16.87 19.86 10.07
C PRO A 114 15.84 20.23 8.99
N THR A 115 15.10 21.31 9.23
CA THR A 115 14.04 21.79 8.32
C THR A 115 14.61 22.55 7.13
N TYR A 116 13.76 22.83 6.13
CA TYR A 116 14.14 23.67 4.98
C TYR A 116 14.63 25.07 5.39
N GLU A 117 14.04 25.65 6.44
CA GLU A 117 14.47 26.96 6.94
C GLU A 117 15.91 26.94 7.47
N ALA A 118 16.37 25.81 8.00
CA ALA A 118 17.70 25.66 8.59
C ALA A 118 18.79 25.38 7.55
N ILE A 119 18.52 24.53 6.55
CA ILE A 119 19.55 24.05 5.60
C ILE A 119 19.13 24.12 4.12
N GLY A 120 18.01 24.80 3.81
CA GLY A 120 17.54 24.97 2.43
C GLY A 120 17.31 23.62 1.73
N TRP A 121 17.77 23.50 0.48
CA TRP A 121 17.61 22.29 -0.35
C TRP A 121 18.25 21.03 0.23
N GLY A 122 19.15 21.16 1.20
CA GLY A 122 19.68 20.00 1.93
C GLY A 122 18.60 19.18 2.65
N ALA A 123 17.55 19.85 3.15
CA ALA A 123 16.48 19.18 3.88
C ALA A 123 15.68 18.18 3.02
N PRO A 124 15.11 18.55 1.86
CA PRO A 124 14.41 17.59 1.02
C PRO A 124 15.35 16.53 0.43
N ILE A 125 16.60 16.86 0.10
CA ILE A 125 17.56 15.88 -0.41
C ILE A 125 17.83 14.80 0.64
N LEU A 126 18.09 15.16 1.89
CA LEU A 126 18.30 14.20 2.97
C LEU A 126 17.03 13.37 3.25
N LEU A 127 15.85 14.01 3.27
CA LEU A 127 14.58 13.31 3.46
C LEU A 127 14.37 12.26 2.36
N VAL A 128 14.53 12.63 1.08
CA VAL A 128 14.40 11.70 -0.05
C VAL A 128 15.42 10.57 0.05
N SER A 129 16.68 10.89 0.39
CA SER A 129 17.74 9.88 0.54
C SER A 129 17.41 8.85 1.62
N LEU A 130 16.91 9.29 2.78
CA LEU A 130 16.47 8.38 3.83
C LEU A 130 15.25 7.56 3.41
N ARG A 131 14.31 8.13 2.65
CA ARG A 131 13.16 7.39 2.11
C ARG A 131 13.56 6.33 1.09
N LEU A 132 14.54 6.63 0.23
CA LEU A 132 15.12 5.63 -0.68
C LEU A 132 15.79 4.50 0.10
N LEU A 133 16.55 4.81 1.16
CA LEU A 133 17.19 3.81 2.01
C LEU A 133 16.16 2.93 2.73
N GLN A 134 15.10 3.51 3.28
CA GLN A 134 13.98 2.77 3.86
C GLN A 134 13.30 1.86 2.82
N GLY A 135 13.04 2.38 1.62
CA GLY A 135 12.45 1.60 0.53
C GLY A 135 13.30 0.42 0.11
N LEU A 136 14.62 0.59 0.02
CA LEU A 136 15.56 -0.51 -0.25
C LEU A 136 15.49 -1.59 0.84
N ALA A 137 15.55 -1.21 2.11
CA ALA A 137 15.48 -2.14 3.23
C ALA A 137 14.16 -2.93 3.23
N LEU A 138 13.04 -2.23 3.04
CA LEU A 138 11.71 -2.83 2.98
C LEU A 138 11.57 -3.86 1.84
N GLY A 139 12.30 -3.67 0.73
CA GLY A 139 12.36 -4.64 -0.36
C GLY A 139 12.90 -6.01 0.03
N GLY A 140 13.68 -6.10 1.13
CA GLY A 140 14.18 -7.37 1.66
C GLY A 140 13.30 -7.99 2.75
N GLU A 141 12.55 -7.21 3.48
CA GLU A 141 11.93 -7.63 4.74
C GLU A 141 10.77 -8.62 4.56
N TYR A 142 9.77 -8.27 3.76
CA TYR A 142 8.58 -9.11 3.60
C TYR A 142 8.92 -10.52 3.09
N GLY A 143 9.78 -10.62 2.06
CA GLY A 143 10.24 -11.91 1.54
C GLY A 143 10.92 -12.75 2.61
N GLY A 144 11.71 -12.11 3.50
CA GLY A 144 12.35 -12.75 4.64
C GLY A 144 11.35 -13.29 5.65
N ALA A 145 10.44 -12.44 6.12
CA ALA A 145 9.43 -12.82 7.10
C ALA A 145 8.52 -13.94 6.59
N ALA A 146 8.00 -13.79 5.35
CA ALA A 146 7.12 -14.76 4.73
C ALA A 146 7.81 -16.13 4.52
N THR A 147 9.02 -16.14 3.98
CA THR A 147 9.81 -17.36 3.78
C THR A 147 10.14 -18.01 5.12
N TYR A 148 10.57 -17.22 6.11
CA TYR A 148 10.97 -17.74 7.41
C TYR A 148 9.80 -18.43 8.13
N VAL A 149 8.63 -17.81 8.20
CA VAL A 149 7.44 -18.41 8.82
C VAL A 149 6.94 -19.61 8.03
N ALA A 150 6.88 -19.51 6.70
CA ALA A 150 6.40 -20.60 5.84
C ALA A 150 7.30 -21.86 5.88
N GLU A 151 8.62 -21.68 6.03
CA GLU A 151 9.58 -22.79 6.15
C GLU A 151 9.55 -23.47 7.53
N HIS A 152 8.98 -22.84 8.55
CA HIS A 152 8.74 -23.44 9.86
C HIS A 152 7.32 -24.02 9.99
N ALA A 153 6.40 -23.62 9.11
CA ALA A 153 5.00 -24.03 9.16
C ALA A 153 4.77 -25.44 8.59
N PRO A 154 3.88 -26.24 9.19
CA PRO A 154 3.42 -27.50 8.60
C PRO A 154 2.73 -27.27 7.25
N ASN A 155 2.89 -28.22 6.30
CA ASN A 155 2.33 -28.09 4.95
C ASN A 155 0.81 -27.83 4.95
N HIS A 156 0.06 -28.49 5.83
CA HIS A 156 -1.41 -28.40 5.89
C HIS A 156 -1.96 -27.12 6.54
N ARG A 157 -1.09 -26.28 7.14
CA ARG A 157 -1.49 -25.09 7.90
C ARG A 157 -0.68 -23.84 7.51
N ARG A 158 0.07 -23.89 6.44
CA ARG A 158 0.98 -22.81 6.03
C ARG A 158 0.25 -21.50 5.75
N GLY A 159 -0.94 -21.56 5.12
CA GLY A 159 -1.76 -20.37 4.88
C GLY A 159 -2.20 -19.69 6.16
N TYR A 160 -2.64 -20.47 7.14
CA TYR A 160 -2.99 -19.97 8.47
C TYR A 160 -1.78 -19.34 9.19
N ASP A 161 -0.64 -20.02 9.22
CA ASP A 161 0.54 -19.56 9.97
C ASP A 161 1.14 -18.29 9.34
N THR A 162 1.22 -18.20 8.02
CA THR A 162 1.72 -17.01 7.33
C THR A 162 0.76 -15.82 7.36
N SER A 163 -0.54 -16.07 7.52
CA SER A 163 -1.54 -14.99 7.58
C SER A 163 -1.42 -14.12 8.84
N TRP A 164 -0.81 -14.61 9.90
CA TRP A 164 -0.51 -13.81 11.09
C TRP A 164 0.43 -12.63 10.79
N ILE A 165 1.36 -12.80 9.85
CA ILE A 165 2.22 -11.69 9.39
C ILE A 165 1.36 -10.57 8.78
N GLN A 166 0.29 -10.92 8.08
CA GLN A 166 -0.56 -9.95 7.38
C GLN A 166 -1.36 -9.06 8.34
N THR A 167 -1.65 -9.54 9.56
CA THR A 167 -2.33 -8.73 10.59
C THR A 167 -1.45 -7.57 11.10
N THR A 168 -0.13 -7.67 10.92
CA THR A 168 0.82 -6.68 11.42
C THR A 168 0.71 -5.33 10.74
N ALA A 169 0.24 -5.29 9.48
CA ALA A 169 -0.03 -4.04 8.79
C ALA A 169 -1.06 -3.18 9.55
N THR A 170 -2.16 -3.78 9.98
CA THR A 170 -3.20 -3.10 10.76
C THR A 170 -2.70 -2.67 12.13
N LEU A 171 -1.98 -3.57 12.82
CA LEU A 171 -1.44 -3.28 14.15
C LEU A 171 -0.38 -2.16 14.10
N GLY A 172 0.45 -2.13 13.05
CA GLY A 172 1.42 -1.04 12.82
C GLY A 172 0.73 0.31 12.61
N PHE A 173 -0.38 0.33 11.86
CA PHE A 173 -1.18 1.53 11.70
C PHE A 173 -1.75 2.04 13.02
N PHE A 174 -2.36 1.17 13.82
CA PHE A 174 -2.87 1.55 15.14
C PHE A 174 -1.76 2.07 16.05
N MET A 175 -0.60 1.45 16.04
CA MET A 175 0.54 1.91 16.83
C MET A 175 0.99 3.30 16.38
N ALA A 176 1.08 3.55 15.08
CA ALA A 176 1.44 4.88 14.56
C ALA A 176 0.42 5.94 14.98
N LEU A 177 -0.88 5.65 14.82
CA LEU A 177 -1.95 6.55 15.26
C LEU A 177 -1.94 6.81 16.76
N LEU A 178 -1.70 5.76 17.56
CA LEU A 178 -1.63 5.87 19.01
C LEU A 178 -0.48 6.79 19.44
N VAL A 179 0.72 6.57 18.93
CA VAL A 179 1.89 7.38 19.28
C VAL A 179 1.73 8.83 18.83
N ILE A 180 1.29 9.07 17.59
CA ILE A 180 1.00 10.41 17.08
C ILE A 180 -0.12 11.08 17.89
N GLY A 181 -1.19 10.32 18.18
CA GLY A 181 -2.33 10.81 18.95
C GLY A 181 -1.95 11.23 20.35
N ILE A 182 -1.17 10.42 21.08
CA ILE A 182 -0.64 10.79 22.41
C ILE A 182 0.17 12.09 22.33
N CYS A 183 1.08 12.21 21.36
CA CYS A 183 1.87 13.43 21.18
C CYS A 183 0.99 14.65 20.94
N ARG A 184 -0.05 14.52 20.10
CA ARG A 184 -0.96 15.63 19.78
C ARG A 184 -1.90 16.04 20.92
N VAL A 185 -2.26 15.12 21.79
CA VAL A 185 -3.10 15.41 22.98
C VAL A 185 -2.27 16.09 24.07
N GLN A 186 -0.98 15.72 24.18
CA GLN A 186 -0.09 16.26 25.21
C GLN A 186 0.59 17.58 24.82
N MET A 187 0.48 18.01 23.57
CA MET A 187 1.16 19.18 23.03
C MET A 187 0.19 20.08 22.29
N ASP A 188 0.38 21.41 22.41
CA ASP A 188 -0.31 22.36 21.56
C ASP A 188 0.00 22.09 20.08
N ALA A 189 -0.98 22.36 19.20
CA ALA A 189 -0.85 22.13 17.77
C ALA A 189 0.40 22.80 17.17
N LYS A 190 0.76 24.01 17.65
CA LYS A 190 1.96 24.72 17.22
C LYS A 190 3.24 24.00 17.67
N VAL A 191 3.34 23.59 18.91
CA VAL A 191 4.48 22.87 19.48
C VAL A 191 4.69 21.55 18.75
N PHE A 192 3.58 20.84 18.45
CA PHE A 192 3.65 19.61 17.65
C PHE A 192 4.16 19.87 16.23
N ALA A 193 3.67 20.93 15.57
CA ALA A 193 4.11 21.28 14.21
C ALA A 193 5.58 21.74 14.17
N ASP A 194 6.05 22.45 15.19
CA ASP A 194 7.41 22.97 15.24
C ASP A 194 8.45 21.86 15.48
N TRP A 195 8.21 20.95 16.43
CA TRP A 195 9.19 19.90 16.76
C TRP A 195 8.58 18.57 17.23
N GLY A 196 7.38 18.56 17.80
CA GLY A 196 6.76 17.38 18.42
C GLY A 196 6.54 16.21 17.46
N TRP A 197 6.43 16.47 16.16
CA TRP A 197 6.36 15.45 15.11
C TRP A 197 7.60 14.54 15.04
N ARG A 198 8.72 14.91 15.66
CA ARG A 198 9.96 14.13 15.72
C ARG A 198 9.85 12.95 16.69
N ILE A 199 9.06 13.09 17.76
CA ILE A 199 8.94 12.08 18.83
C ILE A 199 8.50 10.72 18.29
N PRO A 200 7.48 10.58 17.43
CA PRO A 200 7.13 9.30 16.83
C PRO A 200 8.30 8.63 16.10
N PHE A 201 9.17 9.41 15.44
CA PHE A 201 10.37 8.86 14.78
C PHE A 201 11.44 8.44 15.77
N TRP A 202 11.63 9.19 16.85
CA TRP A 202 12.58 8.79 17.92
C TRP A 202 12.12 7.53 18.67
N PHE A 203 10.81 7.35 18.79
CA PHE A 203 10.25 6.13 19.38
C PHE A 203 10.61 4.87 18.59
N SER A 204 10.84 4.99 17.28
CA SER A 204 11.25 3.85 16.45
C SER A 204 12.58 3.21 16.88
N VAL A 205 13.48 3.95 17.55
CA VAL A 205 14.71 3.37 18.14
C VAL A 205 14.40 2.30 19.20
N ILE A 206 13.39 2.54 20.03
CA ILE A 206 12.97 1.58 21.06
C ILE A 206 12.43 0.32 20.38
N LEU A 207 11.59 0.50 19.36
CA LEU A 207 11.03 -0.60 18.58
C LEU A 207 12.13 -1.37 17.85
N LEU A 208 13.11 -0.66 17.27
CA LEU A 208 14.28 -1.25 16.62
C LEU A 208 15.10 -2.10 17.59
N ALA A 209 15.46 -1.55 18.74
CA ALA A 209 16.25 -2.25 19.75
C ALA A 209 15.56 -3.55 20.20
N PHE A 210 14.25 -3.48 20.43
CA PHE A 210 13.44 -4.63 20.80
C PHE A 210 13.35 -5.69 19.69
N SER A 211 13.15 -5.25 18.45
CA SER A 211 13.10 -6.15 17.29
C SER A 211 14.44 -6.84 17.04
N VAL A 212 15.55 -6.11 17.10
CA VAL A 212 16.91 -6.66 16.97
C VAL A 212 17.18 -7.70 18.08
N TYR A 213 16.83 -7.37 19.32
CA TYR A 213 16.99 -8.30 20.46
C TYR A 213 16.25 -9.63 20.24
N ILE A 214 15.00 -9.58 19.78
CA ILE A 214 14.23 -10.80 19.53
C ILE A 214 14.84 -11.60 18.37
N ARG A 215 15.22 -10.94 17.28
CA ARG A 215 15.77 -11.59 16.09
C ARG A 215 17.13 -12.24 16.32
N LEU A 216 17.94 -11.68 17.19
CA LEU A 216 19.22 -12.31 17.58
C LEU A 216 19.00 -13.69 18.23
N LYS A 217 17.85 -13.88 18.91
CA LYS A 217 17.50 -15.16 19.57
C LYS A 217 16.83 -16.19 18.64
N LEU A 218 16.46 -15.81 17.42
CA LEU A 218 15.91 -16.75 16.44
C LEU A 218 17.03 -17.63 15.87
N GLU A 219 16.68 -18.86 15.49
CA GLU A 219 17.54 -19.76 14.76
C GLU A 219 17.35 -19.60 13.24
N GLU A 220 18.27 -20.07 12.43
CA GLU A 220 18.12 -20.08 10.99
C GLU A 220 17.05 -21.10 10.55
N SER A 221 16.43 -20.89 9.37
CA SER A 221 15.41 -21.78 8.82
C SER A 221 15.92 -23.23 8.72
N PRO A 222 15.16 -24.22 9.25
CA PRO A 222 15.56 -25.63 9.18
C PRO A 222 15.67 -26.12 7.72
N VAL A 223 14.78 -25.65 6.84
CA VAL A 223 14.79 -26.00 5.41
C VAL A 223 16.03 -25.44 4.72
N PHE A 224 16.40 -24.20 5.04
CA PHE A 224 17.61 -23.57 4.51
C PHE A 224 18.89 -24.26 5.03
N THR A 225 18.94 -24.55 6.32
CA THR A 225 20.08 -25.24 6.96
C THR A 225 20.31 -26.61 6.35
N LYS A 226 19.24 -27.40 6.15
CA LYS A 226 19.29 -28.69 5.46
C LYS A 226 19.79 -28.57 4.03
N MET A 227 19.21 -27.66 3.24
CA MET A 227 19.63 -27.41 1.86
C MET A 227 21.11 -27.05 1.77
N LYS A 228 21.60 -26.19 2.67
CA LYS A 228 23.01 -25.76 2.71
C LYS A 228 23.95 -26.89 3.10
N SER A 229 23.59 -27.73 4.07
CA SER A 229 24.38 -28.91 4.48
C SER A 229 24.48 -29.98 3.37
N GLU A 230 23.44 -30.09 2.53
CA GLU A 230 23.41 -30.99 1.37
C GLU A 230 24.11 -30.38 0.14
N GLY A 231 24.64 -29.17 0.20
CA GLY A 231 25.32 -28.51 -0.92
C GLY A 231 24.39 -28.12 -2.09
N LYS A 232 23.06 -28.09 -1.88
CA LYS A 232 22.05 -27.84 -2.92
C LYS A 232 21.72 -26.36 -3.14
N GLY A 233 22.41 -25.44 -2.46
CA GLY A 233 22.21 -23.99 -2.60
C GLY A 233 22.58 -23.47 -3.99
N SER A 234 21.90 -22.41 -4.43
CA SER A 234 22.26 -21.72 -5.68
C SER A 234 23.52 -20.88 -5.46
N LYS A 235 24.45 -20.91 -6.42
CA LYS A 235 25.62 -20.02 -6.47
C LYS A 235 25.28 -18.66 -7.12
N ALA A 236 24.21 -18.59 -7.91
CA ALA A 236 23.79 -17.41 -8.65
C ALA A 236 22.26 -17.23 -8.60
N PRO A 237 21.67 -16.92 -7.41
CA PRO A 237 20.22 -16.86 -7.24
C PRO A 237 19.51 -15.93 -8.23
N LEU A 238 20.08 -14.77 -8.56
CA LEU A 238 19.51 -13.83 -9.53
C LEU A 238 19.41 -14.44 -10.93
N THR A 239 20.49 -15.07 -11.41
CA THR A 239 20.51 -15.75 -12.70
C THR A 239 19.52 -16.92 -12.73
N ASP A 240 19.52 -17.74 -11.68
CA ASP A 240 18.63 -18.89 -11.57
C ASP A 240 17.15 -18.48 -11.49
N SER A 241 16.85 -17.35 -10.85
CA SER A 241 15.48 -16.83 -10.72
C SER A 241 14.96 -16.17 -12.00
N PHE A 242 15.77 -15.30 -12.63
CA PHE A 242 15.27 -14.38 -13.65
C PHE A 242 15.70 -14.70 -15.07
N LEU A 243 16.78 -15.45 -15.26
CA LEU A 243 17.31 -15.77 -16.59
C LEU A 243 17.16 -17.25 -16.97
N ARG A 244 16.86 -18.15 -16.01
CA ARG A 244 16.68 -19.58 -16.29
C ARG A 244 15.22 -20.00 -16.34
N TYR A 245 14.86 -20.71 -17.42
CA TYR A 245 13.56 -21.37 -17.53
C TYR A 245 13.54 -22.62 -16.64
N PRO A 246 12.42 -22.95 -15.95
CA PRO A 246 11.11 -22.26 -15.97
C PRO A 246 10.94 -21.15 -14.92
N ASN A 247 11.96 -20.86 -14.10
CA ASN A 247 11.81 -19.94 -12.96
C ASN A 247 11.42 -18.54 -13.38
N ASN A 248 12.04 -17.99 -14.43
CA ASN A 248 11.72 -16.67 -14.98
C ASN A 248 10.25 -16.55 -15.41
N LYS A 249 9.69 -17.60 -16.00
CA LYS A 249 8.27 -17.67 -16.34
C LYS A 249 7.40 -17.58 -15.07
N PHE A 250 7.75 -18.34 -14.03
CA PHE A 250 6.98 -18.32 -12.78
C PHE A 250 7.08 -16.99 -12.04
N VAL A 251 8.22 -16.29 -12.11
CA VAL A 251 8.35 -14.93 -11.56
C VAL A 251 7.38 -13.95 -12.25
N LEU A 252 7.34 -14.00 -13.60
CA LEU A 252 6.42 -13.16 -14.36
C LEU A 252 4.95 -13.51 -14.09
N LEU A 253 4.64 -14.80 -14.02
CA LEU A 253 3.28 -15.26 -13.71
C LEU A 253 2.87 -14.94 -12.26
N ALA A 254 3.79 -15.01 -11.29
CA ALA A 254 3.55 -14.57 -9.93
C ALA A 254 3.24 -13.06 -9.87
N LEU A 255 3.97 -12.26 -10.67
CA LEU A 255 3.73 -10.82 -10.76
C LEU A 255 2.34 -10.54 -11.36
N LEU A 256 2.09 -10.99 -12.58
CA LEU A 256 0.90 -10.58 -13.32
C LEU A 256 -0.36 -11.36 -12.94
N GLY A 257 -0.20 -12.64 -12.53
CA GLY A 257 -1.31 -13.54 -12.19
C GLY A 257 -1.65 -13.63 -10.70
N ALA A 258 -0.93 -12.89 -9.84
CA ALA A 258 -1.22 -12.87 -8.40
C ALA A 258 -0.93 -11.51 -7.76
N THR A 259 0.34 -11.05 -7.72
CA THR A 259 0.75 -9.93 -6.86
C THR A 259 0.35 -8.57 -7.39
N ALA A 260 0.23 -8.35 -8.71
CA ALA A 260 -0.24 -7.09 -9.27
C ALA A 260 -1.70 -6.80 -8.86
N GLY A 261 -2.59 -7.78 -9.04
CA GLY A 261 -3.98 -7.67 -8.59
C GLY A 261 -4.10 -7.56 -7.08
N GLN A 262 -3.33 -8.36 -6.33
CA GLN A 262 -3.27 -8.25 -4.87
C GLN A 262 -2.85 -6.84 -4.45
N GLY A 263 -1.82 -6.27 -5.06
CA GLY A 263 -1.32 -4.93 -4.75
C GLY A 263 -2.38 -3.85 -5.00
N VAL A 264 -3.00 -3.82 -6.18
CA VAL A 264 -4.01 -2.79 -6.48
C VAL A 264 -5.26 -2.92 -5.59
N VAL A 265 -5.72 -4.14 -5.28
CA VAL A 265 -6.85 -4.35 -4.37
C VAL A 265 -6.51 -3.86 -2.96
N TRP A 266 -5.30 -4.15 -2.47
CA TRP A 266 -4.84 -3.72 -1.15
C TRP A 266 -4.82 -2.19 -1.01
N TYR A 267 -4.22 -1.49 -1.99
CA TYR A 267 -4.12 -0.03 -1.97
C TYR A 267 -5.45 0.66 -2.24
N THR A 268 -6.33 0.08 -3.05
CA THR A 268 -7.66 0.66 -3.31
C THR A 268 -8.54 0.61 -2.06
N GLY A 269 -8.59 -0.54 -1.38
CA GLY A 269 -9.48 -0.75 -0.22
C GLY A 269 -9.08 0.04 1.03
N GLN A 270 -7.86 0.56 1.08
CA GLN A 270 -7.36 1.31 2.24
C GLN A 270 -6.98 2.76 1.86
N PHE A 271 -5.94 2.94 1.06
CA PHE A 271 -5.39 4.29 0.79
C PHE A 271 -6.22 5.09 -0.20
N TYR A 272 -6.61 4.49 -1.33
CA TYR A 272 -7.42 5.22 -2.29
C TYR A 272 -8.81 5.54 -1.72
N ALA A 273 -9.41 4.61 -0.98
CA ALA A 273 -10.64 4.87 -0.25
C ALA A 273 -10.50 6.04 0.76
N LEU A 274 -9.40 6.08 1.53
CA LEU A 274 -9.11 7.18 2.45
C LEU A 274 -8.99 8.53 1.70
N PHE A 275 -8.20 8.57 0.62
CA PHE A 275 -8.02 9.78 -0.18
C PHE A 275 -9.33 10.21 -0.85
N PHE A 276 -10.13 9.28 -1.32
CA PHE A 276 -11.45 9.57 -1.88
C PHE A 276 -12.37 10.22 -0.84
N LEU A 277 -12.41 9.70 0.39
CA LEU A 277 -13.16 10.28 1.49
C LEU A 277 -12.71 11.73 1.80
N ILE A 278 -11.40 11.97 1.89
CA ILE A 278 -10.85 13.26 2.32
C ILE A 278 -10.84 14.27 1.17
N ILE A 279 -10.31 13.89 0.00
CA ILE A 279 -10.06 14.81 -1.11
C ILE A 279 -11.33 14.99 -1.95
N THR A 280 -11.98 13.91 -2.35
CA THR A 280 -13.14 13.96 -3.25
C THR A 280 -14.42 14.28 -2.49
N LEU A 281 -14.72 13.52 -1.43
CA LEU A 281 -15.96 13.70 -0.68
C LEU A 281 -15.87 14.78 0.40
N LYS A 282 -14.69 15.36 0.63
CA LYS A 282 -14.48 16.44 1.61
C LYS A 282 -14.90 16.08 3.04
N LEU A 283 -14.78 14.80 3.38
CA LEU A 283 -14.98 14.36 4.75
C LEU A 283 -13.83 14.87 5.63
N GLU A 284 -14.15 15.28 6.84
CA GLU A 284 -13.12 15.70 7.79
C GLU A 284 -12.08 14.62 8.03
N PHE A 285 -10.82 15.02 8.05
CA PHE A 285 -9.65 14.14 8.16
C PHE A 285 -9.75 13.15 9.33
N VAL A 286 -10.03 13.63 10.55
CA VAL A 286 -10.11 12.77 11.75
C VAL A 286 -11.22 11.74 11.60
N THR A 287 -12.39 12.17 11.11
CA THR A 287 -13.53 11.28 10.88
C THR A 287 -13.21 10.19 9.86
N ALA A 288 -12.57 10.56 8.74
CA ALA A 288 -12.14 9.59 7.72
C ALA A 288 -11.14 8.57 8.28
N TYR A 289 -10.15 9.03 9.05
CA TYR A 289 -9.18 8.14 9.72
C TYR A 289 -9.82 7.21 10.73
N MET A 290 -10.78 7.69 11.51
CA MET A 290 -11.52 6.85 12.46
C MET A 290 -12.33 5.76 11.75
N LEU A 291 -12.99 6.10 10.64
CA LEU A 291 -13.76 5.12 9.85
C LEU A 291 -12.85 4.05 9.21
N ILE A 292 -11.73 4.47 8.62
CA ILE A 292 -10.73 3.53 8.09
C ILE A 292 -10.15 2.69 9.23
N GLY A 293 -9.77 3.29 10.37
CA GLY A 293 -9.27 2.56 11.53
C GLY A 293 -10.26 1.54 12.07
N ALA A 294 -11.55 1.91 12.18
CA ALA A 294 -12.61 1.01 12.59
C ALA A 294 -12.80 -0.15 11.60
N SER A 295 -12.77 0.14 10.28
CA SER A 295 -12.87 -0.91 9.27
C SER A 295 -11.69 -1.88 9.35
N LEU A 296 -10.46 -1.39 9.56
CA LEU A 296 -9.27 -2.20 9.75
C LEU A 296 -9.38 -3.09 11.00
N LEU A 297 -9.89 -2.57 12.11
CA LEU A 297 -10.11 -3.35 13.33
C LEU A 297 -11.08 -4.51 13.10
N ILE A 298 -12.20 -4.24 12.42
CA ILE A 298 -13.20 -5.26 12.09
C ILE A 298 -12.65 -6.28 11.09
N GLY A 299 -11.87 -5.82 10.11
CA GLY A 299 -11.35 -6.65 9.03
C GLY A 299 -10.13 -7.49 9.39
N THR A 300 -9.32 -7.10 10.39
CA THR A 300 -8.08 -7.80 10.74
C THR A 300 -8.24 -9.31 11.00
N PRO A 301 -9.25 -9.80 11.71
CA PRO A 301 -9.46 -11.24 11.90
C PRO A 301 -9.65 -12.02 10.59
N PHE A 302 -10.14 -11.38 9.54
CA PHE A 302 -10.37 -12.02 8.25
C PHE A 302 -9.09 -12.34 7.48
N PHE A 303 -7.96 -11.69 7.77
CA PHE A 303 -6.67 -12.15 7.23
C PHE A 303 -6.39 -13.59 7.67
N ILE A 304 -6.60 -13.89 8.95
CA ILE A 304 -6.41 -15.23 9.52
C ILE A 304 -7.47 -16.19 8.96
N PHE A 305 -8.73 -15.75 8.88
CA PHE A 305 -9.81 -16.55 8.32
C PHE A 305 -9.52 -16.97 6.87
N PHE A 306 -9.17 -16.03 5.98
CA PHE A 306 -8.86 -16.36 4.60
C PHE A 306 -7.54 -17.11 4.44
N GLY A 307 -6.55 -16.88 5.32
CA GLY A 307 -5.36 -17.70 5.42
C GLY A 307 -5.70 -19.16 5.73
N TRP A 308 -6.50 -19.40 6.77
CA TRP A 308 -7.00 -20.72 7.11
C TRP A 308 -7.89 -21.33 6.01
N LEU A 309 -8.83 -20.57 5.46
CA LEU A 309 -9.67 -21.04 4.38
C LEU A 309 -8.86 -21.46 3.16
N SER A 310 -7.74 -20.76 2.89
CA SER A 310 -6.84 -21.08 1.79
C SER A 310 -6.17 -22.44 1.95
N ASP A 311 -5.93 -22.90 3.18
CA ASP A 311 -5.43 -24.25 3.46
C ASP A 311 -6.47 -25.34 3.08
N LYS A 312 -7.77 -24.98 3.06
CA LYS A 312 -8.85 -25.89 2.72
C LYS A 312 -9.16 -25.93 1.22
N ILE A 313 -9.42 -24.77 0.62
CA ILE A 313 -9.97 -24.68 -0.74
C ILE A 313 -8.95 -24.26 -1.79
N GLY A 314 -7.80 -23.75 -1.37
CA GLY A 314 -6.70 -23.34 -2.25
C GLY A 314 -6.33 -21.85 -2.11
N ARG A 315 -5.03 -21.55 -2.31
CA ARG A 315 -4.45 -20.19 -2.21
C ARG A 315 -4.94 -19.31 -3.35
N LEU A 316 -4.67 -19.79 -4.57
CA LEU A 316 -4.90 -19.04 -5.79
C LEU A 316 -6.40 -18.73 -5.99
N LYS A 317 -7.28 -19.67 -5.67
CA LYS A 317 -8.73 -19.48 -5.80
C LYS A 317 -9.25 -18.28 -5.00
N ILE A 318 -8.80 -18.12 -3.76
CA ILE A 318 -9.23 -17.01 -2.89
C ILE A 318 -8.67 -15.69 -3.41
N ILE A 319 -7.39 -15.66 -3.81
CA ILE A 319 -6.75 -14.45 -4.36
C ILE A 319 -7.51 -13.98 -5.60
N LEU A 320 -7.76 -14.87 -6.56
CA LEU A 320 -8.45 -14.52 -7.80
C LEU A 320 -9.91 -14.15 -7.57
N ALA A 321 -10.61 -14.81 -6.64
CA ALA A 321 -11.96 -14.44 -6.25
C ALA A 321 -12.01 -13.02 -5.66
N GLY A 322 -11.06 -12.67 -4.78
CA GLY A 322 -10.94 -11.32 -4.23
C GLY A 322 -10.71 -10.26 -5.31
N CYS A 323 -9.81 -10.50 -6.26
CA CYS A 323 -9.57 -9.62 -7.40
C CYS A 323 -10.82 -9.46 -8.28
N LEU A 324 -11.51 -10.55 -8.58
CA LEU A 324 -12.70 -10.54 -9.44
C LEU A 324 -13.86 -9.76 -8.80
N ILE A 325 -14.17 -10.05 -7.54
CA ILE A 325 -15.25 -9.37 -6.82
C ILE A 325 -14.94 -7.88 -6.68
N ALA A 326 -13.69 -7.52 -6.37
CA ALA A 326 -13.24 -6.14 -6.30
C ALA A 326 -13.44 -5.42 -7.65
N ALA A 327 -12.99 -6.02 -8.76
CA ALA A 327 -13.14 -5.44 -10.09
C ALA A 327 -14.61 -5.20 -10.48
N LEU A 328 -15.52 -6.10 -10.09
CA LEU A 328 -16.95 -5.99 -10.40
C LEU A 328 -17.69 -4.97 -9.53
N THR A 329 -17.18 -4.68 -8.31
CA THR A 329 -17.94 -3.94 -7.30
C THR A 329 -17.35 -2.57 -6.96
N TYR A 330 -16.15 -2.22 -7.39
CA TYR A 330 -15.54 -0.94 -7.03
C TYR A 330 -16.38 0.27 -7.46
N PHE A 331 -16.88 0.32 -8.69
CA PHE A 331 -17.75 1.44 -9.12
C PHE A 331 -18.97 1.62 -8.22
N PRO A 332 -19.84 0.61 -8.02
CA PRO A 332 -21.00 0.78 -7.15
C PRO A 332 -20.64 1.09 -5.70
N LEU A 333 -19.52 0.56 -5.16
CA LEU A 333 -19.10 0.86 -3.79
C LEU A 333 -18.63 2.33 -3.64
N PHE A 334 -17.87 2.87 -4.58
CA PHE A 334 -17.42 4.26 -4.53
C PHE A 334 -18.58 5.25 -4.80
N GLN A 335 -19.54 4.89 -5.67
CA GLN A 335 -20.77 5.66 -5.83
C GLN A 335 -21.60 5.65 -4.54
N ALA A 336 -21.73 4.49 -3.88
CA ALA A 336 -22.38 4.40 -2.59
C ALA A 336 -21.66 5.20 -1.49
N LEU A 337 -20.31 5.25 -1.48
CA LEU A 337 -19.57 6.15 -0.59
C LEU A 337 -19.95 7.60 -0.82
N THR A 338 -20.05 8.06 -2.07
CA THR A 338 -20.47 9.43 -2.39
C THR A 338 -21.87 9.71 -1.83
N HIS A 339 -22.79 8.80 -2.06
CA HIS A 339 -24.19 8.91 -1.59
C HIS A 339 -24.29 9.01 -0.06
N TYR A 340 -23.59 8.13 0.68
CA TYR A 340 -23.72 8.06 2.14
C TYR A 340 -22.82 9.03 2.90
N VAL A 341 -21.74 9.57 2.28
CA VAL A 341 -20.81 10.51 2.91
C VAL A 341 -21.17 11.95 2.58
N ASN A 342 -21.44 12.28 1.31
CA ASN A 342 -21.75 13.64 0.88
C ASN A 342 -22.88 13.67 -0.14
N PRO A 343 -24.13 13.40 0.28
CA PRO A 343 -25.30 13.42 -0.61
C PRO A 343 -25.54 14.79 -1.25
N ALA A 344 -25.13 15.87 -0.59
CA ALA A 344 -25.26 17.21 -1.15
C ALA A 344 -24.29 17.42 -2.34
N LEU A 345 -23.09 16.88 -2.28
CA LEU A 345 -22.14 16.88 -3.41
C LEU A 345 -22.67 16.05 -4.57
N GLU A 346 -23.22 14.86 -4.28
CA GLU A 346 -23.86 14.00 -5.29
C GLU A 346 -24.97 14.75 -6.02
N GLN A 347 -25.89 15.37 -5.28
CA GLN A 347 -26.97 16.16 -5.85
C GLN A 347 -26.45 17.34 -6.68
N TYR A 348 -25.43 18.06 -6.19
CA TYR A 348 -24.82 19.16 -6.92
C TYR A 348 -24.25 18.72 -8.26
N GLN A 349 -23.51 17.61 -8.29
CA GLN A 349 -22.95 17.06 -9.54
C GLN A 349 -24.00 16.59 -10.55
N GLN A 350 -25.16 16.14 -10.07
CA GLN A 350 -26.28 15.76 -10.94
C GLN A 350 -27.00 16.97 -11.55
N THR A 351 -27.09 18.08 -10.82
CA THR A 351 -27.84 19.27 -11.22
C THR A 351 -26.99 20.33 -11.92
N THR A 352 -25.71 20.46 -11.56
CA THR A 352 -24.83 21.50 -12.08
C THR A 352 -23.74 20.90 -12.98
N LYS A 353 -23.82 21.16 -14.28
CA LYS A 353 -22.80 20.72 -15.23
C LYS A 353 -21.62 21.68 -15.21
N ILE A 354 -20.41 21.12 -15.14
CA ILE A 354 -19.15 21.86 -15.22
C ILE A 354 -18.43 21.41 -16.49
N SER A 355 -17.93 22.36 -17.27
CA SER A 355 -17.09 22.07 -18.43
C SER A 355 -15.88 22.98 -18.51
N VAL A 356 -14.77 22.44 -19.03
CA VAL A 356 -13.50 23.14 -19.22
C VAL A 356 -13.11 23.03 -20.70
N ALA A 357 -13.03 24.18 -21.37
CA ALA A 357 -12.60 24.30 -22.76
C ALA A 357 -11.18 24.87 -22.75
N ALA A 358 -10.20 24.12 -23.26
CA ALA A 358 -8.81 24.57 -23.37
C ALA A 358 -7.99 23.67 -24.30
N THR A 359 -6.91 24.21 -24.89
CA THR A 359 -5.96 23.48 -25.76
C THR A 359 -4.69 23.06 -25.09
N ASP A 360 -4.27 23.80 -24.07
CA ASP A 360 -2.92 23.74 -23.50
C ASP A 360 -2.83 22.93 -22.21
N CYS A 361 -3.77 22.01 -21.99
CA CYS A 361 -3.75 21.13 -20.82
C CYS A 361 -2.62 20.10 -20.91
N SER A 362 -1.79 20.04 -19.90
CA SER A 362 -0.70 19.08 -19.78
C SER A 362 -1.03 17.99 -18.75
N PHE A 363 -0.57 16.77 -19.03
CA PHE A 363 -0.73 15.66 -18.08
C PHE A 363 0.51 15.57 -17.17
N HIS A 364 0.32 15.86 -15.88
CA HIS A 364 1.40 15.82 -14.88
C HIS A 364 1.24 14.63 -13.93
N ILE A 365 2.02 13.56 -14.11
CA ILE A 365 2.09 12.45 -13.16
C ILE A 365 3.05 12.77 -12.01
N PHE A 366 4.21 13.34 -12.34
CA PHE A 366 5.21 13.75 -11.37
C PHE A 366 5.42 15.26 -11.46
N VAL A 367 5.12 15.93 -10.37
CA VAL A 367 5.29 17.39 -10.26
C VAL A 367 6.62 17.69 -9.57
N GLY A 368 7.41 18.54 -10.21
CA GLY A 368 8.70 18.96 -9.70
C GLY A 368 9.01 20.42 -10.05
N PRO A 369 10.20 20.94 -9.68
CA PRO A 369 10.62 22.31 -10.00
C PRO A 369 10.61 22.65 -11.50
N TRP A 370 10.61 21.63 -12.35
CA TRP A 370 10.56 21.72 -13.81
C TRP A 370 9.14 21.79 -14.38
N SER A 371 8.11 21.53 -13.56
CA SER A 371 6.73 21.50 -14.03
C SER A 371 6.18 22.90 -14.25
N LYS A 372 5.70 23.16 -15.45
CA LYS A 372 5.00 24.40 -15.80
C LYS A 372 3.50 24.11 -15.86
N PHE A 373 2.72 24.78 -15.03
CA PHE A 373 1.27 24.65 -15.00
C PHE A 373 0.63 25.75 -15.86
N THR A 374 -0.15 25.32 -16.84
CA THR A 374 -1.00 26.20 -17.61
C THR A 374 -2.24 26.61 -16.81
N ASP A 375 -3.01 27.57 -17.32
CA ASP A 375 -4.29 27.94 -16.72
C ASP A 375 -5.29 26.77 -16.75
N CYS A 376 -5.23 25.94 -17.79
CA CYS A 376 -6.01 24.71 -17.86
C CYS A 376 -5.64 23.72 -16.75
N ASP A 377 -4.35 23.50 -16.54
CA ASP A 377 -3.88 22.56 -15.51
C ASP A 377 -4.33 23.00 -14.12
N ARG A 378 -4.23 24.31 -13.82
CA ARG A 378 -4.67 24.89 -12.54
C ARG A 378 -6.17 24.75 -12.34
N THR A 379 -6.95 25.02 -13.39
CA THR A 379 -8.42 24.90 -13.34
C THR A 379 -8.85 23.47 -13.07
N LYS A 380 -8.30 22.50 -13.82
CA LYS A 380 -8.63 21.09 -13.65
C LYS A 380 -8.18 20.56 -12.28
N ASP A 381 -6.98 20.93 -11.84
CA ASP A 381 -6.47 20.57 -10.52
C ASP A 381 -7.38 21.11 -9.39
N TYR A 382 -7.80 22.38 -9.50
CA TYR A 382 -8.71 22.99 -8.55
C TYR A 382 -10.05 22.27 -8.49
N LEU A 383 -10.69 22.02 -9.63
CA LEU A 383 -11.98 21.30 -9.69
C LEU A 383 -11.85 19.88 -9.12
N THR A 384 -10.79 19.16 -9.49
CA THR A 384 -10.49 17.83 -8.96
C THR A 384 -10.32 17.84 -7.44
N LYS A 385 -9.59 18.84 -6.92
CA LYS A 385 -9.41 19.04 -5.46
C LYS A 385 -10.71 19.41 -4.75
N GLN A 386 -11.66 20.03 -5.44
CA GLN A 386 -13.01 20.28 -4.89
C GLN A 386 -13.92 19.05 -4.99
N GLY A 387 -13.43 17.92 -5.48
CA GLY A 387 -14.23 16.70 -5.65
C GLY A 387 -15.30 16.82 -6.74
N LEU A 388 -15.08 17.68 -7.72
CA LEU A 388 -16.05 18.01 -8.76
C LEU A 388 -15.72 17.30 -10.07
N SER A 389 -16.72 16.67 -10.67
CA SER A 389 -16.64 16.17 -12.03
C SER A 389 -16.84 17.30 -13.03
N PHE A 390 -16.10 17.26 -14.13
CA PHE A 390 -16.21 18.21 -15.23
C PHE A 390 -16.00 17.51 -16.58
N SER A 391 -16.57 18.06 -17.64
CA SER A 391 -16.34 17.60 -19.00
C SER A 391 -15.28 18.47 -19.69
N SER A 392 -14.31 17.84 -20.36
CA SER A 392 -13.42 18.54 -21.27
C SER A 392 -14.14 18.73 -22.61
N VAL A 393 -14.25 19.97 -23.06
CA VAL A 393 -14.89 20.33 -24.33
C VAL A 393 -13.87 20.95 -25.30
N PRO A 394 -14.12 20.96 -26.61
CA PRO A 394 -13.22 21.59 -27.57
C PRO A 394 -12.90 23.03 -27.19
N GLU A 395 -11.72 23.48 -27.58
CA GLU A 395 -11.24 24.84 -27.37
C GLU A 395 -12.19 25.89 -27.95
N ILE A 396 -12.19 27.07 -27.34
CA ILE A 396 -12.84 28.26 -27.88
C ILE A 396 -11.74 29.12 -28.54
N PRO A 397 -11.81 29.38 -29.86
CA PRO A 397 -10.77 30.14 -30.55
C PRO A 397 -10.51 31.49 -29.89
N GLY A 398 -9.22 31.79 -29.68
CA GLY A 398 -8.76 33.05 -29.09
C GLY A 398 -8.82 33.13 -27.56
N LYS A 399 -9.19 32.05 -26.87
CA LYS A 399 -9.21 31.96 -25.40
C LYS A 399 -8.27 30.88 -24.88
N THR A 400 -7.58 31.14 -23.76
CA THR A 400 -6.64 30.21 -23.14
C THR A 400 -7.34 29.05 -22.43
N VAL A 401 -8.31 29.37 -21.56
CA VAL A 401 -9.20 28.43 -20.90
C VAL A 401 -10.54 29.09 -20.65
N VAL A 402 -11.62 28.35 -20.83
CA VAL A 402 -12.98 28.80 -20.47
C VAL A 402 -13.60 27.72 -19.60
N THR A 403 -13.93 28.10 -18.37
CA THR A 403 -14.61 27.23 -17.42
C THR A 403 -16.08 27.65 -17.34
N LYS A 404 -16.99 26.71 -17.58
CA LYS A 404 -18.43 26.94 -17.46
C LYS A 404 -18.96 26.16 -16.26
N VAL A 405 -19.62 26.86 -15.35
CA VAL A 405 -20.31 26.31 -14.17
C VAL A 405 -21.80 26.64 -14.30
N GLY A 406 -22.61 25.65 -14.67
CA GLY A 406 -24.00 25.90 -15.06
C GLY A 406 -24.06 26.86 -16.25
N ASP A 407 -24.65 28.05 -16.07
CA ASP A 407 -24.76 29.09 -17.11
C ASP A 407 -23.66 30.17 -17.02
N VAL A 408 -22.80 30.13 -16.01
CA VAL A 408 -21.74 31.14 -15.79
C VAL A 408 -20.45 30.71 -16.45
N GLU A 409 -19.89 31.60 -17.30
CA GLU A 409 -18.60 31.41 -17.96
C GLU A 409 -17.51 32.23 -17.25
N ILE A 410 -16.34 31.60 -17.08
CA ILE A 410 -15.12 32.20 -16.51
C ILE A 410 -14.02 32.02 -17.56
N GLU A 411 -13.44 33.10 -18.04
CA GLU A 411 -12.32 33.13 -18.96
C GLU A 411 -11.01 33.29 -18.18
N GLY A 412 -10.00 32.48 -18.51
CA GLY A 412 -8.72 32.44 -17.81
C GLY A 412 -8.78 31.72 -16.47
N TRP A 413 -7.64 31.65 -15.79
CA TRP A 413 -7.54 31.12 -14.43
C TRP A 413 -7.73 32.23 -13.41
N ASP A 414 -8.80 32.17 -12.65
CA ASP A 414 -9.06 33.02 -11.50
C ASP A 414 -9.70 32.17 -10.38
N GLU A 415 -8.88 31.81 -9.38
CA GLU A 415 -9.30 30.96 -8.26
C GLU A 415 -10.43 31.59 -7.45
N LYS A 416 -10.36 32.92 -7.20
CA LYS A 416 -11.39 33.62 -6.40
C LYS A 416 -12.72 33.60 -7.13
N LYS A 417 -12.71 33.99 -8.40
CA LYS A 417 -13.92 34.03 -9.23
C LYS A 417 -14.53 32.64 -9.39
N LEU A 418 -13.70 31.60 -9.60
CA LEU A 418 -14.18 30.22 -9.68
C LEU A 418 -14.77 29.75 -8.35
N SER A 419 -14.10 30.03 -7.23
CA SER A 419 -14.62 29.70 -5.89
C SER A 419 -15.93 30.39 -5.57
N GLU A 420 -16.07 31.68 -5.91
CA GLU A 420 -17.32 32.45 -5.73
C GLU A 420 -18.44 31.91 -6.62
N THR A 421 -18.14 31.59 -7.88
CA THR A 421 -19.12 31.02 -8.82
C THR A 421 -19.60 29.66 -8.33
N LEU A 422 -18.72 28.80 -7.85
CA LEU A 422 -19.11 27.51 -7.25
C LEU A 422 -20.01 27.71 -6.03
N LYS A 423 -19.69 28.64 -5.14
CA LYS A 423 -20.54 28.95 -3.96
C LYS A 423 -21.93 29.46 -4.38
N THR A 424 -22.00 30.42 -5.32
CA THR A 424 -23.26 30.97 -5.80
C THR A 424 -24.10 29.96 -6.59
N SER A 425 -23.47 28.98 -7.23
CA SER A 425 -24.18 27.87 -7.90
C SER A 425 -24.67 26.78 -6.94
N GLY A 426 -24.41 26.90 -5.64
CA GLY A 426 -24.88 25.96 -4.63
C GLY A 426 -23.90 24.82 -4.29
N TYR A 427 -22.60 24.97 -4.62
CA TYR A 427 -21.59 23.97 -4.22
C TYR A 427 -21.55 23.81 -2.70
N PRO A 428 -21.75 22.58 -2.17
CA PRO A 428 -21.95 22.37 -0.73
C PRO A 428 -20.65 22.49 0.10
N GLY A 429 -19.47 22.40 -0.53
CA GLY A 429 -18.20 22.37 0.17
C GLY A 429 -17.95 21.07 0.95
N PRO A 430 -17.41 21.16 2.18
CA PRO A 430 -17.14 20.00 3.01
C PRO A 430 -18.39 19.19 3.33
N ALA A 431 -18.22 17.86 3.52
CA ALA A 431 -19.31 16.98 3.92
C ALA A 431 -19.90 17.41 5.28
N ASP A 432 -21.22 17.52 5.33
CA ASP A 432 -21.94 17.83 6.56
C ASP A 432 -21.96 16.60 7.48
N LYS A 433 -21.25 16.67 8.59
CA LYS A 433 -21.14 15.57 9.58
C LYS A 433 -22.49 15.05 10.06
N THR A 434 -23.53 15.87 10.06
CA THR A 434 -24.87 15.48 10.51
C THR A 434 -25.62 14.64 9.47
N LYS A 435 -25.19 14.70 8.20
CA LYS A 435 -25.79 13.97 7.07
C LYS A 435 -25.01 12.73 6.67
N VAL A 436 -23.80 12.54 7.21
CA VAL A 436 -23.01 11.32 6.95
C VAL A 436 -23.69 10.12 7.55
N ASN A 437 -23.94 9.10 6.73
CA ASN A 437 -24.36 7.80 7.22
C ASN A 437 -23.13 6.95 7.61
N TYR A 438 -22.68 7.13 8.85
CA TYR A 438 -21.47 6.45 9.37
C TYR A 438 -21.57 4.91 9.30
N GLY A 439 -22.75 4.34 9.57
CA GLY A 439 -22.98 2.90 9.54
C GLY A 439 -22.79 2.31 8.14
N MET A 440 -23.41 2.92 7.13
CA MET A 440 -23.26 2.48 5.74
C MET A 440 -21.87 2.75 5.20
N THR A 441 -21.28 3.89 5.53
CA THR A 441 -19.89 4.19 5.16
C THR A 441 -18.93 3.14 5.72
N LEU A 442 -19.04 2.83 7.01
CA LEU A 442 -18.21 1.79 7.65
C LEU A 442 -18.44 0.41 7.01
N LEU A 443 -19.69 0.04 6.73
CA LEU A 443 -20.02 -1.23 6.07
C LEU A 443 -19.32 -1.34 4.71
N ILE A 444 -19.37 -0.28 3.88
CA ILE A 444 -18.74 -0.26 2.56
C ILE A 444 -17.22 -0.41 2.70
N LEU A 445 -16.61 0.31 3.64
CA LEU A 445 -15.17 0.20 3.92
C LEU A 445 -14.78 -1.20 4.39
N VAL A 446 -15.59 -1.83 5.24
CA VAL A 446 -15.39 -3.23 5.68
C VAL A 446 -15.51 -4.20 4.50
N ILE A 447 -16.49 -4.03 3.60
CA ILE A 447 -16.62 -4.86 2.40
C ILE A 447 -15.36 -4.75 1.54
N MET A 448 -14.88 -3.55 1.26
CA MET A 448 -13.63 -3.37 0.50
C MET A 448 -12.42 -4.00 1.21
N LEU A 449 -12.38 -3.90 2.55
CA LEU A 449 -11.32 -4.53 3.33
C LEU A 449 -11.40 -6.06 3.32
N LEU A 450 -12.59 -6.66 3.23
CA LEU A 450 -12.72 -8.10 3.03
C LEU A 450 -12.04 -8.55 1.73
N TYR A 451 -12.16 -7.78 0.65
CA TYR A 451 -11.42 -8.07 -0.60
C TYR A 451 -9.91 -8.02 -0.38
N VAL A 452 -9.42 -7.02 0.38
CA VAL A 452 -8.01 -6.93 0.78
C VAL A 452 -7.57 -8.18 1.53
N THR A 453 -8.37 -8.66 2.50
CA THR A 453 -8.04 -9.86 3.28
C THR A 453 -8.07 -11.13 2.43
N MET A 454 -8.94 -11.23 1.43
CA MET A 454 -8.98 -12.33 0.48
C MET A 454 -7.70 -12.41 -0.37
N VAL A 455 -7.23 -11.29 -0.90
CA VAL A 455 -6.06 -11.29 -1.78
C VAL A 455 -4.75 -11.34 -1.00
N TYR A 456 -4.71 -10.82 0.22
CA TYR A 456 -3.47 -10.67 1.00
C TYR A 456 -3.25 -11.79 2.02
N GLY A 457 -4.31 -12.37 2.61
CA GLY A 457 -4.20 -13.47 3.57
C GLY A 457 -3.38 -14.67 3.05
N PRO A 458 -3.70 -15.23 1.90
CA PRO A 458 -3.02 -16.41 1.35
C PRO A 458 -1.76 -16.12 0.53
N ILE A 459 -1.43 -14.85 0.21
CA ILE A 459 -0.38 -14.52 -0.78
C ILE A 459 1.01 -15.01 -0.38
N ALA A 460 1.37 -14.93 0.91
CA ALA A 460 2.66 -15.36 1.41
C ALA A 460 2.87 -16.86 1.22
N ALA A 461 1.90 -17.68 1.60
CA ALA A 461 1.94 -19.13 1.40
C ALA A 461 2.03 -19.47 -0.10
N PHE A 462 1.19 -18.83 -0.93
CA PHE A 462 1.20 -19.02 -2.37
C PHE A 462 2.57 -18.77 -3.00
N LEU A 463 3.18 -17.64 -2.69
CA LEU A 463 4.48 -17.28 -3.26
C LEU A 463 5.61 -18.20 -2.80
N VAL A 464 5.62 -18.59 -1.52
CA VAL A 464 6.63 -19.51 -0.99
C VAL A 464 6.51 -20.90 -1.61
N GLU A 465 5.28 -21.38 -1.81
CA GLU A 465 5.00 -22.68 -2.43
C GLU A 465 5.33 -22.70 -3.93
N LEU A 466 5.34 -21.56 -4.59
CA LEU A 466 5.58 -21.45 -6.04
C LEU A 466 7.04 -21.69 -6.41
N PHE A 467 8.00 -21.31 -5.54
CA PHE A 467 9.43 -21.33 -5.86
C PHE A 467 10.24 -22.36 -5.05
N PRO A 468 11.26 -23.00 -5.67
CA PRO A 468 12.15 -23.92 -4.97
C PRO A 468 13.01 -23.21 -3.91
N THR A 469 13.33 -23.91 -2.82
CA THR A 469 14.02 -23.36 -1.63
C THR A 469 15.30 -22.61 -1.96
N ARG A 470 16.09 -23.10 -2.93
CA ARG A 470 17.42 -22.54 -3.30
C ARG A 470 17.39 -21.11 -3.88
N ILE A 471 16.23 -20.66 -4.39
CA ILE A 471 16.04 -19.33 -5.00
C ILE A 471 14.75 -18.67 -4.53
N ARG A 472 14.10 -19.23 -3.52
CA ARG A 472 12.77 -18.84 -3.07
C ARG A 472 12.70 -17.38 -2.67
N TYR A 473 13.63 -16.93 -1.83
CA TYR A 473 13.64 -15.56 -1.36
C TYR A 473 13.81 -14.56 -2.51
N THR A 474 14.80 -14.78 -3.38
CA THR A 474 15.04 -13.94 -4.57
C THR A 474 13.82 -13.93 -5.50
N SER A 475 13.29 -15.12 -5.82
CA SER A 475 12.22 -15.27 -6.83
C SER A 475 10.88 -14.71 -6.37
N MET A 476 10.52 -14.81 -5.09
CA MET A 476 9.24 -14.33 -4.60
C MET A 476 9.25 -12.84 -4.26
N SER A 477 10.40 -12.31 -3.83
CA SER A 477 10.48 -10.92 -3.37
C SER A 477 10.27 -9.92 -4.51
N LEU A 478 10.86 -10.15 -5.69
CA LEU A 478 10.73 -9.22 -6.81
C LEU A 478 9.28 -9.04 -7.28
N PRO A 479 8.52 -10.10 -7.65
CA PRO A 479 7.13 -9.94 -8.07
C PRO A 479 6.24 -9.35 -6.97
N TYR A 480 6.50 -9.68 -5.70
CA TYR A 480 5.77 -9.09 -4.59
C TYR A 480 5.99 -7.57 -4.51
N HIS A 481 7.24 -7.10 -4.58
CA HIS A 481 7.55 -5.69 -4.47
C HIS A 481 7.23 -4.87 -5.71
N ILE A 482 7.26 -5.45 -6.91
CA ILE A 482 6.72 -4.79 -8.11
C ILE A 482 5.19 -4.70 -8.01
N GLY A 483 4.50 -5.78 -7.63
CA GLY A 483 3.05 -5.80 -7.46
C GLY A 483 2.56 -4.79 -6.43
N ASN A 484 3.14 -4.80 -5.22
CA ASN A 484 2.75 -3.89 -4.14
C ASN A 484 3.37 -2.49 -4.27
N GLY A 485 4.59 -2.36 -4.80
CA GLY A 485 5.28 -1.08 -4.93
C GLY A 485 4.84 -0.30 -6.17
N TRP A 486 4.99 -0.89 -7.35
CA TRP A 486 4.70 -0.18 -8.60
C TRP A 486 3.20 -0.21 -8.94
N PHE A 487 2.58 -1.39 -8.99
CA PHE A 487 1.14 -1.45 -9.29
C PHE A 487 0.29 -0.89 -8.15
N GLY A 488 0.55 -1.29 -6.92
CA GLY A 488 -0.22 -0.85 -5.75
C GLY A 488 0.17 0.52 -5.23
N GLY A 489 1.46 0.73 -4.89
CA GLY A 489 1.95 1.94 -4.22
C GLY A 489 1.83 3.22 -5.06
N MET A 490 1.90 3.11 -6.39
CA MET A 490 1.69 4.24 -7.29
C MET A 490 0.20 4.45 -7.65
N LEU A 491 -0.69 3.57 -7.21
CA LEU A 491 -2.12 3.64 -7.54
C LEU A 491 -2.77 4.98 -7.13
N PRO A 492 -2.60 5.50 -5.91
CA PRO A 492 -3.22 6.77 -5.54
C PRO A 492 -2.80 7.91 -6.46
N LEU A 493 -1.51 7.97 -6.82
CA LEU A 493 -0.99 8.97 -7.74
C LEU A 493 -1.56 8.80 -9.14
N THR A 494 -1.51 7.59 -9.69
CA THR A 494 -2.00 7.28 -11.03
C THR A 494 -3.51 7.51 -11.16
N ALA A 495 -4.29 7.02 -10.19
CA ALA A 495 -5.73 7.18 -10.19
C ALA A 495 -6.15 8.66 -10.06
N THR A 496 -5.49 9.43 -9.19
CA THR A 496 -5.75 10.89 -9.08
C THR A 496 -5.39 11.62 -10.36
N ALA A 497 -4.27 11.27 -11.01
CA ALA A 497 -3.88 11.84 -12.28
C ALA A 497 -4.90 11.51 -13.40
N MET A 498 -5.43 10.29 -13.42
CA MET A 498 -6.51 9.90 -14.36
C MET A 498 -7.79 10.69 -14.11
N VAL A 499 -8.18 10.91 -12.86
CA VAL A 499 -9.33 11.76 -12.49
C VAL A 499 -9.11 13.21 -12.98
N ALA A 500 -7.94 13.79 -12.70
CA ALA A 500 -7.61 15.15 -13.11
C ALA A 500 -7.59 15.31 -14.65
N ALA A 501 -7.12 14.30 -15.37
CA ALA A 501 -7.07 14.33 -16.84
C ALA A 501 -8.46 14.25 -17.48
N THR A 502 -9.35 13.41 -16.92
CA THR A 502 -10.68 13.14 -17.51
C THR A 502 -11.79 14.01 -16.97
N GLY A 503 -11.65 14.47 -15.71
CA GLY A 503 -12.70 15.20 -15.00
C GLY A 503 -13.79 14.33 -14.37
N ASP A 504 -13.70 13.01 -14.47
CA ASP A 504 -14.63 12.09 -13.80
C ASP A 504 -14.00 11.57 -12.50
N ILE A 505 -14.63 11.88 -11.36
CA ILE A 505 -14.12 11.49 -10.02
C ILE A 505 -14.00 9.96 -9.83
N TYR A 506 -14.70 9.16 -10.62
CA TYR A 506 -14.63 7.70 -10.57
C TYR A 506 -13.65 7.10 -11.61
N TYR A 507 -13.15 7.89 -12.57
CA TYR A 507 -12.34 7.35 -13.66
C TYR A 507 -11.05 6.67 -13.19
N GLY A 508 -10.50 7.14 -12.08
CA GLY A 508 -9.32 6.53 -11.44
C GLY A 508 -9.50 5.06 -11.04
N LEU A 509 -10.74 4.59 -10.86
CA LEU A 509 -11.05 3.19 -10.53
C LEU A 509 -10.76 2.22 -11.69
N TRP A 510 -10.69 2.71 -12.93
CA TRP A 510 -10.32 1.86 -14.06
C TRP A 510 -8.93 1.26 -13.91
N TYR A 511 -8.00 1.96 -13.28
CA TYR A 511 -6.65 1.45 -13.07
C TYR A 511 -6.65 0.15 -12.24
N PRO A 512 -7.14 0.12 -10.99
CA PRO A 512 -7.18 -1.12 -10.22
C PRO A 512 -8.08 -2.20 -10.84
N ILE A 513 -9.16 -1.83 -11.51
CA ILE A 513 -10.07 -2.79 -12.17
C ILE A 513 -9.35 -3.51 -13.30
N VAL A 514 -8.68 -2.78 -14.20
CA VAL A 514 -7.96 -3.38 -15.35
C VAL A 514 -6.85 -4.31 -14.86
N VAL A 515 -6.07 -3.88 -13.84
CA VAL A 515 -4.99 -4.71 -13.27
C VAL A 515 -5.55 -5.94 -12.57
N ALA A 516 -6.64 -5.81 -11.81
CA ALA A 516 -7.28 -6.94 -11.14
C ALA A 516 -7.84 -7.96 -12.15
N VAL A 517 -8.51 -7.50 -13.22
CA VAL A 517 -9.00 -8.37 -14.30
C VAL A 517 -7.85 -9.06 -15.02
N MET A 518 -6.77 -8.35 -15.35
CA MET A 518 -5.56 -8.93 -15.91
C MET A 518 -5.04 -10.07 -15.02
N THR A 519 -4.96 -9.82 -13.71
CA THR A 519 -4.50 -10.83 -12.74
C THR A 519 -5.42 -12.05 -12.72
N VAL A 520 -6.73 -11.87 -12.75
CA VAL A 520 -7.69 -12.98 -12.80
C VAL A 520 -7.51 -13.81 -14.06
N VAL A 521 -7.42 -13.17 -15.23
CA VAL A 521 -7.26 -13.86 -16.51
C VAL A 521 -5.95 -14.65 -16.56
N ILE A 522 -4.83 -14.01 -16.22
CA ILE A 522 -3.51 -14.67 -16.24
C ILE A 522 -3.44 -15.77 -15.17
N GLY A 523 -3.98 -15.51 -13.97
CA GLY A 523 -3.99 -16.48 -12.88
C GLY A 523 -4.77 -17.74 -13.23
N ILE A 524 -5.95 -17.62 -13.83
CA ILE A 524 -6.78 -18.76 -14.24
C ILE A 524 -6.12 -19.55 -15.37
N LEU A 525 -5.56 -18.87 -16.36
CA LEU A 525 -5.05 -19.54 -17.56
C LEU A 525 -3.67 -20.19 -17.37
N PHE A 526 -2.80 -19.61 -16.55
CA PHE A 526 -1.38 -19.99 -16.54
C PHE A 526 -0.84 -20.43 -15.18
N LEU A 527 -1.51 -20.10 -14.06
CA LEU A 527 -1.10 -20.53 -12.73
C LEU A 527 -1.87 -21.77 -12.28
N ARG A 528 -1.23 -22.56 -11.44
CA ARG A 528 -1.83 -23.74 -10.81
C ARG A 528 -1.88 -23.53 -9.31
N GLU A 529 -2.87 -24.17 -8.67
CA GLU A 529 -2.99 -24.21 -7.21
C GLU A 529 -1.75 -24.85 -6.57
N THR A 530 -1.33 -24.28 -5.42
CA THR A 530 -0.09 -24.68 -4.75
C THR A 530 -0.29 -25.33 -3.38
N LYS A 531 -1.53 -25.35 -2.83
CA LYS A 531 -1.82 -25.75 -1.44
C LYS A 531 -1.29 -27.12 -1.01
N ASP A 532 -1.18 -28.07 -1.95
CA ASP A 532 -0.75 -29.44 -1.69
C ASP A 532 0.76 -29.64 -1.97
N ARG A 533 1.50 -28.57 -2.29
CA ARG A 533 2.91 -28.65 -2.64
C ARG A 533 3.77 -28.75 -1.38
N ASP A 534 4.59 -29.81 -1.32
CA ASP A 534 5.57 -29.98 -0.25
C ASP A 534 6.83 -29.15 -0.54
N ILE A 535 7.08 -28.14 0.27
CA ILE A 535 8.24 -27.25 0.12
C ILE A 535 9.53 -27.82 0.73
N HIS A 536 9.45 -28.94 1.45
CA HIS A 536 10.59 -29.58 2.10
C HIS A 536 11.29 -30.60 1.19
N GLN A 537 10.65 -30.99 0.07
CA GLN A 537 11.17 -31.97 -0.89
C GLN A 537 11.82 -31.36 -2.14
N ASN A 538 11.88 -30.03 -2.24
CA ASN A 538 12.37 -29.31 -3.44
C ASN A 538 13.76 -28.70 -3.24
#